data_6b35c6394753b09a267511ad520922ef
#
_entry.id   6b35c6394753b09a267511ad520922ef
#
_cell.length_a   1.000
_cell.length_b   1.000
_cell.length_c   1.000
_cell.angle_alpha   90.00
_cell.angle_beta   90.00
_cell.angle_gamma   90.00
#
_symmetry.space_group_name_H-M   'P 1'
#
loop_
_entity.id
_entity.type
_entity.pdbx_description
1 polymer ?
#
loop_
_entity_poly.entity_id
_entity_poly.type
_entity_poly.pdbx_seq_one_letter_code
_entity_poly.pdbx_strand_id
1 'polypeptide(L)'
;MKFSCEKHILQAAVAVCARAAAAKSPIPTLEGVLLEAGERLRVTGYDLKKGIYTTVEADVSAPGSIVLDAKLFGEMVRRMPDGMVTIFSDEDNKTTVKCGKTEFSFMGMDSGEYPELPSVDGIRSYKINQGVLKSMINQTMFAISDNDSRSVYTGSLFEVEAGTLAMVSVDGYRLAIRREHIEGPEEHNEFIVPGTALSDIERISASDSEEDTNIFVGANHVSFTVGSTVVISRRLEGDFLNYRKAMPDTFKIHIKVGRGELLKVVDRVALIIDEKTKNPVRMTFNDNFIDCLCNTPIGKAEDVCFAEGNGDGLEIGFNGKYLMDALKAAPADELDLCLNSNTSPCIIVPCDGSDKFKYMILPIRLRS
;
A
#
# COMPACT_ATOMS: atom_id res chain seq x y z
N MET A 1 -30.07 7.76 -19.60
CA MET A 1 -28.92 8.54 -19.11
C MET A 1 -28.11 9.11 -20.28
N LYS A 2 -27.65 10.38 -20.20
CA LYS A 2 -26.72 10.95 -21.21
C LYS A 2 -25.83 12.00 -20.59
N PHE A 3 -24.49 11.85 -20.79
CA PHE A 3 -23.50 12.84 -20.36
C PHE A 3 -22.28 12.88 -21.30
N SER A 4 -21.48 13.94 -21.19
CA SER A 4 -20.20 14.08 -21.84
C SER A 4 -19.11 14.45 -20.84
N CYS A 5 -17.95 13.86 -20.96
CA CYS A 5 -16.80 14.09 -20.08
C CYS A 5 -15.50 14.01 -20.90
N GLU A 6 -14.50 14.82 -20.53
CA GLU A 6 -13.17 14.73 -21.12
C GLU A 6 -12.58 13.32 -20.92
N LYS A 7 -12.01 12.74 -21.99
CA LYS A 7 -11.48 11.37 -21.98
C LYS A 7 -10.50 11.12 -20.83
N HIS A 8 -9.55 12.03 -20.59
CA HIS A 8 -8.54 11.85 -19.55
C HIS A 8 -9.12 11.83 -18.14
N ILE A 9 -10.17 12.65 -17.86
CA ILE A 9 -10.89 12.69 -16.59
C ILE A 9 -11.68 11.39 -16.39
N LEU A 10 -12.45 10.98 -17.40
CA LEU A 10 -13.22 9.74 -17.37
C LEU A 10 -12.31 8.51 -17.21
N GLN A 11 -11.21 8.47 -17.92
CA GLN A 11 -10.23 7.38 -17.85
C GLN A 11 -9.62 7.26 -16.46
N ALA A 12 -9.24 8.38 -15.83
CA ALA A 12 -8.70 8.38 -14.48
C ALA A 12 -9.74 7.90 -13.46
N ALA A 13 -10.98 8.39 -13.55
CA ALA A 13 -12.08 7.99 -12.66
C ALA A 13 -12.40 6.49 -12.77
N VAL A 14 -12.54 5.98 -13.99
CA VAL A 14 -12.83 4.56 -14.26
C VAL A 14 -11.66 3.69 -13.81
N ALA A 15 -10.42 4.06 -14.09
CA ALA A 15 -9.24 3.29 -13.71
C ALA A 15 -9.08 3.13 -12.19
N VAL A 16 -9.43 4.16 -11.43
CA VAL A 16 -9.40 4.13 -9.96
C VAL A 16 -10.53 3.26 -9.42
N CYS A 17 -11.77 3.49 -9.84
CA CYS A 17 -12.94 2.77 -9.32
C CYS A 17 -12.97 1.31 -9.74
N ALA A 18 -12.52 0.96 -10.95
CA ALA A 18 -12.42 -0.42 -11.43
C ALA A 18 -11.50 -1.30 -10.55
N ARG A 19 -10.60 -0.72 -9.75
CA ARG A 19 -9.75 -1.47 -8.80
C ARG A 19 -10.54 -2.04 -7.61
N ALA A 20 -11.73 -1.52 -7.35
CA ALA A 20 -12.65 -2.06 -6.35
C ALA A 20 -13.76 -2.92 -6.98
N ALA A 21 -13.85 -3.06 -8.30
CA ALA A 21 -14.76 -4.02 -8.92
C ALA A 21 -14.29 -5.46 -8.68
N ALA A 22 -15.22 -6.37 -8.45
CA ALA A 22 -14.92 -7.77 -8.22
C ALA A 22 -14.41 -8.45 -9.51
N ALA A 23 -13.37 -9.25 -9.41
CA ALA A 23 -12.86 -10.02 -10.57
C ALA A 23 -13.86 -11.11 -11.03
N LYS A 24 -14.58 -11.70 -10.07
CA LYS A 24 -15.71 -12.61 -10.24
C LYS A 24 -16.63 -12.48 -9.04
N SER A 25 -17.95 -12.44 -9.28
CA SER A 25 -18.93 -12.32 -8.21
C SER A 25 -20.21 -13.10 -8.55
N PRO A 26 -20.90 -13.68 -7.56
CA PRO A 26 -22.26 -14.18 -7.74
C PRO A 26 -23.27 -13.05 -8.03
N ILE A 27 -22.91 -11.80 -7.76
CA ILE A 27 -23.68 -10.60 -8.10
C ILE A 27 -22.99 -9.96 -9.31
N PRO A 28 -23.52 -10.11 -10.54
CA PRO A 28 -22.84 -9.68 -11.77
C PRO A 28 -22.51 -8.19 -11.80
N THR A 29 -23.36 -7.35 -11.20
CA THR A 29 -23.16 -5.88 -11.18
C THR A 29 -21.87 -5.48 -10.45
N LEU A 30 -21.37 -6.27 -9.50
CA LEU A 30 -20.10 -6.00 -8.80
C LEU A 30 -18.86 -6.21 -9.69
N GLU A 31 -18.98 -6.91 -10.83
CA GLU A 31 -17.91 -7.01 -11.83
C GLU A 31 -17.83 -5.74 -12.69
N GLY A 32 -18.78 -4.82 -12.50
CA GLY A 32 -18.88 -3.55 -13.20
C GLY A 32 -18.50 -2.34 -12.34
N VAL A 33 -18.45 -1.20 -13.02
CA VAL A 33 -18.44 0.14 -12.38
C VAL A 33 -19.81 0.78 -12.58
N LEU A 34 -20.35 1.31 -11.50
CA LEU A 34 -21.60 2.07 -11.52
C LEU A 34 -21.27 3.52 -11.93
N LEU A 35 -21.97 4.00 -12.95
CA LEU A 35 -21.96 5.40 -13.39
C LEU A 35 -23.29 6.05 -12.97
N GLU A 36 -23.22 7.14 -12.25
CA GLU A 36 -24.38 7.93 -11.81
C GLU A 36 -24.18 9.36 -12.30
N ALA A 37 -24.97 9.73 -13.31
CA ALA A 37 -24.98 11.07 -13.87
C ALA A 37 -26.09 11.90 -13.21
N GLY A 38 -25.71 12.84 -12.36
CA GLY A 38 -26.59 13.80 -11.68
C GLY A 38 -26.16 15.22 -11.97
N GLU A 39 -25.88 16.03 -10.96
CA GLU A 39 -25.23 17.34 -11.12
C GLU A 39 -23.77 17.19 -11.59
N ARG A 40 -23.14 16.11 -11.18
CA ARG A 40 -21.80 15.67 -11.57
C ARG A 40 -21.85 14.19 -11.92
N LEU A 41 -20.78 13.67 -12.50
CA LEU A 41 -20.64 12.23 -12.73
C LEU A 41 -19.97 11.59 -11.51
N ARG A 42 -20.65 10.63 -10.88
CA ARG A 42 -20.07 9.76 -9.87
C ARG A 42 -19.77 8.40 -10.52
N VAL A 43 -18.56 7.90 -10.31
CA VAL A 43 -18.11 6.57 -10.74
C VAL A 43 -17.83 5.76 -9.47
N THR A 44 -18.38 4.55 -9.38
CA THR A 44 -18.26 3.70 -8.19
C THR A 44 -17.84 2.29 -8.59
N GLY A 45 -16.87 1.70 -7.87
CA GLY A 45 -16.54 0.29 -7.89
C GLY A 45 -16.70 -0.31 -6.50
N TYR A 46 -17.15 -1.58 -6.39
CA TYR A 46 -17.37 -2.25 -5.11
C TYR A 46 -17.25 -3.77 -5.22
N ASP A 47 -16.65 -4.43 -4.21
CA ASP A 47 -16.49 -5.89 -4.13
C ASP A 47 -17.03 -6.49 -2.83
N LEU A 48 -17.87 -5.76 -2.08
CA LEU A 48 -18.39 -6.05 -0.73
C LEU A 48 -17.36 -5.94 0.41
N LYS A 49 -16.08 -5.88 0.12
CA LYS A 49 -15.00 -5.67 1.10
C LYS A 49 -14.42 -4.28 1.02
N LYS A 50 -14.33 -3.77 -0.19
CA LYS A 50 -13.76 -2.46 -0.51
C LYS A 50 -14.60 -1.78 -1.57
N GLY A 51 -14.89 -0.49 -1.37
CA GLY A 51 -15.54 0.37 -2.33
C GLY A 51 -14.66 1.59 -2.63
N ILE A 52 -14.66 2.01 -3.87
CA ILE A 52 -14.01 3.26 -4.30
C ILE A 52 -15.03 4.03 -5.12
N TYR A 53 -15.23 5.29 -4.77
CA TYR A 53 -15.98 6.18 -5.66
C TYR A 53 -15.22 7.49 -5.83
N THR A 54 -15.43 8.10 -6.99
CA THR A 54 -14.93 9.44 -7.30
C THR A 54 -16.01 10.26 -8.01
N THR A 55 -16.00 11.57 -7.79
CA THR A 55 -16.91 12.50 -8.44
C THR A 55 -16.12 13.43 -9.34
N VAL A 56 -16.49 13.51 -10.60
CA VAL A 56 -15.82 14.31 -11.61
C VAL A 56 -16.79 15.22 -12.35
N GLU A 57 -16.25 16.29 -12.95
CA GLU A 57 -17.03 17.19 -13.79
C GLU A 57 -17.46 16.48 -15.08
N ALA A 58 -18.72 16.63 -15.42
CA ALA A 58 -19.31 16.14 -16.68
C ALA A 58 -20.46 17.03 -17.09
N ASP A 59 -20.68 17.17 -18.38
CA ASP A 59 -21.85 17.83 -18.94
C ASP A 59 -23.00 16.80 -19.02
N VAL A 60 -23.95 16.89 -18.08
CA VAL A 60 -25.06 15.95 -17.95
C VAL A 60 -26.28 16.50 -18.63
N SER A 61 -26.65 15.96 -19.79
CA SER A 61 -27.86 16.36 -20.53
C SER A 61 -29.11 15.55 -20.20
N ALA A 62 -28.94 14.33 -19.64
CA ALA A 62 -30.02 13.52 -19.10
C ALA A 62 -29.50 12.70 -17.90
N PRO A 63 -30.03 12.96 -16.68
CA PRO A 63 -29.62 12.22 -15.50
C PRO A 63 -30.00 10.74 -15.59
N GLY A 64 -29.35 9.91 -14.75
CA GLY A 64 -29.60 8.47 -14.67
C GLY A 64 -28.35 7.72 -14.28
N SER A 65 -28.46 6.39 -14.28
CA SER A 65 -27.38 5.51 -13.84
C SER A 65 -27.33 4.24 -14.69
N ILE A 66 -26.15 3.61 -14.76
CA ILE A 66 -25.89 2.37 -15.46
C ILE A 66 -24.67 1.69 -14.86
N VAL A 67 -24.63 0.36 -14.88
CA VAL A 67 -23.44 -0.42 -14.54
C VAL A 67 -22.81 -0.94 -15.81
N LEU A 68 -21.51 -0.71 -15.99
CA LEU A 68 -20.75 -1.17 -17.14
C LEU A 68 -19.63 -2.09 -16.67
N ASP A 69 -19.39 -3.20 -17.40
CA ASP A 69 -18.28 -4.11 -17.11
C ASP A 69 -16.96 -3.35 -16.94
N ALA A 70 -16.33 -3.48 -15.78
CA ALA A 70 -15.20 -2.65 -15.38
C ALA A 70 -13.99 -2.81 -16.30
N LYS A 71 -13.72 -4.04 -16.73
CA LYS A 71 -12.59 -4.37 -17.58
C LYS A 71 -12.81 -3.88 -19.04
N LEU A 72 -13.98 -4.21 -19.58
CA LEU A 72 -14.31 -3.85 -20.95
C LEU A 72 -14.41 -2.32 -21.10
N PHE A 73 -15.16 -1.67 -20.22
CA PHE A 73 -15.33 -0.23 -20.25
C PHE A 73 -14.02 0.52 -20.02
N GLY A 74 -13.21 0.08 -19.03
CA GLY A 74 -11.89 0.65 -18.80
C GLY A 74 -10.96 0.55 -20.02
N GLU A 75 -10.94 -0.60 -20.72
CA GLU A 75 -10.17 -0.77 -21.94
C GLU A 75 -10.70 0.08 -23.10
N MET A 76 -12.01 0.22 -23.24
CA MET A 76 -12.62 1.10 -24.25
C MET A 76 -12.19 2.54 -24.05
N VAL A 77 -12.39 3.10 -22.83
CA VAL A 77 -12.05 4.49 -22.56
C VAL A 77 -10.55 4.73 -22.71
N ARG A 78 -9.71 3.79 -22.29
CA ARG A 78 -8.25 3.89 -22.43
C ARG A 78 -7.82 4.00 -23.90
N ARG A 79 -8.48 3.27 -24.80
CA ARG A 79 -8.14 3.21 -26.25
C ARG A 79 -8.87 4.24 -27.10
N MET A 80 -9.79 5.01 -26.54
CA MET A 80 -10.43 6.10 -27.27
C MET A 80 -9.44 7.20 -27.63
N PRO A 81 -9.68 7.92 -28.75
CA PRO A 81 -8.92 9.14 -29.05
C PRO A 81 -9.12 10.19 -27.96
N ASP A 82 -8.21 11.16 -27.88
CA ASP A 82 -8.36 12.28 -26.94
C ASP A 82 -9.52 13.18 -27.38
N GLY A 83 -10.21 13.76 -26.39
CA GLY A 83 -11.33 14.64 -26.57
C GLY A 83 -12.53 14.30 -25.69
N MET A 84 -13.68 14.84 -26.05
CA MET A 84 -14.94 14.68 -25.33
C MET A 84 -15.55 13.29 -25.60
N VAL A 85 -15.74 12.51 -24.56
CA VAL A 85 -16.45 11.21 -24.60
C VAL A 85 -17.89 11.43 -24.22
N THR A 86 -18.81 11.06 -25.10
CA THR A 86 -20.25 11.08 -24.82
C THR A 86 -20.74 9.67 -24.55
N ILE A 87 -21.46 9.49 -23.46
CA ILE A 87 -22.09 8.22 -23.07
C ILE A 87 -23.59 8.41 -23.04
N PHE A 88 -24.29 7.49 -23.68
CA PHE A 88 -25.74 7.43 -23.71
C PHE A 88 -26.18 6.00 -23.41
N SER A 89 -27.11 5.83 -22.47
CA SER A 89 -27.78 4.57 -22.19
C SER A 89 -29.28 4.75 -22.29
N ASP A 90 -29.95 3.86 -23.02
CA ASP A 90 -31.40 3.83 -23.13
C ASP A 90 -32.07 3.05 -21.98
N GLU A 91 -33.40 2.88 -22.07
CA GLU A 91 -34.21 2.19 -21.06
C GLU A 91 -33.94 0.67 -21.01
N ASP A 92 -33.42 0.10 -22.09
CA ASP A 92 -33.05 -1.32 -22.20
C ASP A 92 -31.58 -1.57 -21.79
N ASN A 93 -30.90 -0.59 -21.16
CA ASN A 93 -29.48 -0.62 -20.76
C ASN A 93 -28.48 -0.73 -21.95
N LYS A 94 -28.93 -0.56 -23.19
CA LYS A 94 -28.03 -0.48 -24.32
C LYS A 94 -27.25 0.82 -24.25
N THR A 95 -25.94 0.71 -24.13
CA THR A 95 -25.05 1.85 -23.91
C THR A 95 -24.18 2.10 -25.13
N THR A 96 -24.16 3.36 -25.57
CA THR A 96 -23.29 3.86 -26.63
C THR A 96 -22.25 4.78 -26.03
N VAL A 97 -20.98 4.55 -26.33
CA VAL A 97 -19.83 5.36 -25.89
C VAL A 97 -19.14 5.89 -27.15
N LYS A 98 -19.09 7.22 -27.32
CA LYS A 98 -18.62 7.88 -28.53
C LYS A 98 -17.57 8.94 -28.23
N CYS A 99 -16.50 8.95 -29.05
CA CYS A 99 -15.50 10.02 -29.08
C CYS A 99 -15.05 10.27 -30.52
N GLY A 100 -15.35 11.46 -31.04
CA GLY A 100 -15.12 11.80 -32.46
C GLY A 100 -15.85 10.83 -33.40
N LYS A 101 -15.08 10.06 -34.20
CA LYS A 101 -15.61 9.03 -35.12
C LYS A 101 -15.66 7.63 -34.50
N THR A 102 -15.06 7.44 -33.34
CA THR A 102 -15.03 6.15 -32.65
C THR A 102 -16.31 5.97 -31.84
N GLU A 103 -16.99 4.85 -32.04
CA GLU A 103 -18.23 4.52 -31.34
C GLU A 103 -18.25 3.05 -30.97
N PHE A 104 -18.64 2.78 -29.73
CA PHE A 104 -18.92 1.44 -29.21
C PHE A 104 -20.36 1.37 -28.75
N SER A 105 -21.02 0.25 -28.98
CA SER A 105 -22.35 -0.03 -28.48
C SER A 105 -22.39 -1.43 -27.87
N PHE A 106 -22.81 -1.53 -26.61
CA PHE A 106 -22.85 -2.77 -25.85
C PHE A 106 -23.93 -2.71 -24.77
N MET A 107 -24.21 -3.84 -24.14
CA MET A 107 -25.21 -3.92 -23.07
C MET A 107 -24.56 -3.59 -21.74
N GLY A 108 -25.15 -2.65 -21.00
CA GLY A 108 -24.91 -2.45 -19.58
C GLY A 108 -25.80 -3.34 -18.70
N MET A 109 -25.67 -3.17 -17.40
CA MET A 109 -26.50 -3.85 -16.38
C MET A 109 -27.33 -2.81 -15.63
N ASP A 110 -28.47 -3.24 -15.12
CA ASP A 110 -29.35 -2.37 -14.32
C ASP A 110 -28.62 -1.92 -13.04
N SER A 111 -28.61 -0.62 -12.81
CA SER A 111 -28.03 -0.02 -11.61
C SER A 111 -28.82 -0.31 -10.33
N GLY A 112 -30.09 -0.64 -10.42
CA GLY A 112 -30.93 -0.98 -9.27
C GLY A 112 -30.50 -2.27 -8.55
N GLU A 113 -29.73 -3.13 -9.23
CA GLU A 113 -29.13 -4.33 -8.64
C GLU A 113 -27.72 -4.11 -8.06
N TYR A 114 -27.17 -2.88 -8.15
CA TYR A 114 -25.86 -2.57 -7.60
C TYR A 114 -25.97 -2.35 -6.08
N PRO A 115 -25.21 -3.13 -5.26
CA PRO A 115 -25.28 -2.98 -3.82
C PRO A 115 -24.80 -1.60 -3.34
N GLU A 116 -25.51 -1.04 -2.37
CA GLU A 116 -25.10 0.22 -1.76
C GLU A 116 -23.76 0.08 -1.03
N LEU A 117 -22.94 1.13 -1.14
CA LEU A 117 -21.71 1.22 -0.36
C LEU A 117 -22.05 1.38 1.13
N PRO A 118 -21.29 0.74 2.04
CA PRO A 118 -21.49 0.96 3.47
C PRO A 118 -21.24 2.42 3.84
N SER A 119 -22.15 2.98 4.65
CA SER A 119 -21.88 4.28 5.29
C SER A 119 -20.79 4.09 6.35
N VAL A 120 -19.83 5.00 6.39
CA VAL A 120 -18.85 5.09 7.47
C VAL A 120 -19.27 6.25 8.35
N ASP A 121 -20.26 6.01 9.20
CA ASP A 121 -20.65 6.98 10.24
C ASP A 121 -19.57 6.97 11.31
N GLY A 122 -18.55 7.81 11.06
CA GLY A 122 -17.33 7.80 11.83
C GLY A 122 -17.55 8.31 13.24
N ILE A 123 -17.26 7.45 14.22
CA ILE A 123 -17.16 7.84 15.63
C ILE A 123 -15.92 8.73 15.80
N ARG A 124 -14.89 8.55 14.96
CA ARG A 124 -13.62 9.30 15.00
C ARG A 124 -13.19 9.70 13.60
N SER A 125 -12.67 10.92 13.48
CA SER A 125 -12.10 11.44 12.25
C SER A 125 -10.69 11.97 12.51
N TYR A 126 -9.81 11.75 11.54
CA TYR A 126 -8.43 12.18 11.55
C TYR A 126 -8.08 12.86 10.24
N LYS A 127 -7.08 13.74 10.31
CA LYS A 127 -6.51 14.42 9.15
C LYS A 127 -5.00 14.22 9.11
N ILE A 128 -4.49 13.90 7.93
CA ILE A 128 -3.07 13.77 7.67
C ILE A 128 -2.78 14.23 6.24
N ASN A 129 -1.67 14.93 6.03
CA ASN A 129 -1.24 15.29 4.69
C ASN A 129 -1.14 14.04 3.79
N GLN A 130 -1.68 14.11 2.56
CA GLN A 130 -1.76 12.93 1.70
C GLN A 130 -0.37 12.42 1.24
N GLY A 131 0.61 13.30 1.05
CA GLY A 131 1.98 12.91 0.73
C GLY A 131 2.66 12.19 1.89
N VAL A 132 2.41 12.65 3.13
CA VAL A 132 2.88 11.99 4.35
C VAL A 132 2.26 10.60 4.49
N LEU A 133 0.94 10.47 4.33
CA LEU A 133 0.25 9.18 4.38
C LEU A 133 0.78 8.22 3.30
N LYS A 134 0.94 8.69 2.07
CA LYS A 134 1.55 7.92 0.97
C LYS A 134 2.95 7.42 1.33
N SER A 135 3.77 8.30 1.89
CA SER A 135 5.12 7.96 2.35
C SER A 135 5.10 6.89 3.45
N MET A 136 4.19 7.01 4.44
CA MET A 136 4.03 6.01 5.50
C MET A 136 3.63 4.64 4.94
N ILE A 137 2.70 4.61 3.99
CA ILE A 137 2.25 3.39 3.32
C ILE A 137 3.44 2.73 2.60
N ASN A 138 4.18 3.47 1.78
CA ASN A 138 5.34 2.96 1.03
C ASN A 138 6.44 2.42 1.95
N GLN A 139 6.62 3.03 3.12
CA GLN A 139 7.64 2.65 4.07
C GLN A 139 7.27 1.47 4.98
N THR A 140 6.04 0.99 4.94
CA THR A 140 5.57 -0.10 5.80
C THR A 140 4.99 -1.29 5.05
N MET A 141 4.37 -1.09 3.89
CA MET A 141 3.67 -2.14 3.14
C MET A 141 4.53 -3.34 2.78
N PHE A 142 5.85 -3.16 2.62
CA PHE A 142 6.76 -4.27 2.30
C PHE A 142 6.76 -5.38 3.36
N ALA A 143 6.37 -5.07 4.60
CA ALA A 143 6.31 -6.00 5.71
C ALA A 143 4.92 -6.62 5.94
N ILE A 144 3.94 -6.35 5.08
CA ILE A 144 2.62 -7.01 5.12
C ILE A 144 2.79 -8.48 4.70
N SER A 145 2.04 -9.37 5.35
CA SER A 145 2.02 -10.79 5.01
C SER A 145 1.20 -11.07 3.76
N ASP A 146 1.74 -11.91 2.88
CA ASP A 146 0.99 -12.48 1.74
C ASP A 146 0.17 -13.73 2.16
N ASN A 147 0.28 -14.15 3.42
CA ASN A 147 -0.34 -15.38 3.92
C ASN A 147 -1.60 -15.07 4.74
N ASP A 148 -2.76 -15.54 4.25
CA ASP A 148 -4.07 -15.34 4.87
C ASP A 148 -4.29 -16.13 6.17
N SER A 149 -3.37 -17.02 6.57
CA SER A 149 -3.53 -17.84 7.80
C SER A 149 -3.69 -16.98 9.07
N ARG A 150 -3.19 -15.76 9.05
CA ARG A 150 -3.41 -14.72 10.05
C ARG A 150 -3.83 -13.44 9.33
N SER A 151 -5.12 -13.31 9.07
CA SER A 151 -5.70 -12.22 8.29
C SER A 151 -5.28 -10.82 8.77
N VAL A 152 -5.10 -10.63 10.07
CA VAL A 152 -4.66 -9.34 10.66
C VAL A 152 -3.31 -8.86 10.13
N TYR A 153 -2.43 -9.78 9.68
CA TYR A 153 -1.12 -9.43 9.13
C TYR A 153 -1.15 -9.18 7.61
N THR A 154 -2.30 -9.39 6.94
CA THR A 154 -2.49 -9.00 5.54
C THR A 154 -2.83 -7.51 5.39
N GLY A 155 -2.76 -6.76 6.48
CA GLY A 155 -2.92 -5.31 6.54
C GLY A 155 -1.93 -4.67 7.50
N SER A 156 -2.05 -3.36 7.64
CA SER A 156 -1.26 -2.56 8.57
C SER A 156 -2.12 -2.08 9.74
N LEU A 157 -1.58 -2.16 10.93
CA LEU A 157 -2.15 -1.52 12.12
C LEU A 157 -1.94 -0.01 12.01
N PHE A 158 -3.00 0.73 12.22
CA PHE A 158 -3.00 2.17 12.47
C PHE A 158 -3.26 2.36 13.97
N GLU A 159 -2.31 2.86 14.69
CA GLU A 159 -2.41 3.15 16.11
C GLU A 159 -2.24 4.65 16.30
N VAL A 160 -3.27 5.31 16.79
CA VAL A 160 -3.28 6.74 17.10
C VAL A 160 -3.24 6.93 18.58
N GLU A 161 -2.28 7.70 19.08
CA GLU A 161 -2.13 8.04 20.48
C GLU A 161 -1.44 9.41 20.62
N ALA A 162 -2.02 10.30 21.40
CA ALA A 162 -1.47 11.63 21.71
C ALA A 162 -1.05 12.41 20.45
N GLY A 163 -1.89 12.45 19.39
CA GLY A 163 -1.62 13.17 18.15
C GLY A 163 -0.55 12.53 17.26
N THR A 164 -0.15 11.30 17.55
CA THR A 164 0.81 10.52 16.74
C THR A 164 0.12 9.32 16.13
N LEU A 165 0.26 9.15 14.82
CA LEU A 165 -0.10 7.93 14.11
C LEU A 165 1.14 7.05 13.98
N ALA A 166 1.08 5.84 14.51
CA ALA A 166 2.01 4.77 14.20
C ALA A 166 1.35 3.81 13.21
N MET A 167 1.98 3.60 12.07
CA MET A 167 1.59 2.61 11.08
C MET A 167 2.54 1.42 11.17
N VAL A 168 1.99 0.22 11.43
CA VAL A 168 2.79 -0.98 11.70
C VAL A 168 2.36 -2.13 10.80
N SER A 169 3.34 -2.76 10.16
CA SER A 169 3.16 -3.94 9.31
C SER A 169 4.08 -5.06 9.76
N VAL A 170 3.62 -6.33 9.69
CA VAL A 170 4.40 -7.51 10.12
C VAL A 170 3.98 -8.74 9.32
N ASP A 171 4.96 -9.61 8.99
CA ASP A 171 4.72 -10.91 8.33
C ASP A 171 5.22 -12.12 9.17
N GLY A 172 5.71 -11.85 10.38
CA GLY A 172 6.28 -12.85 11.27
C GLY A 172 7.80 -13.05 11.13
N TYR A 173 8.45 -12.46 10.12
CA TYR A 173 9.90 -12.48 9.91
C TYR A 173 10.51 -11.08 9.89
N ARG A 174 9.71 -10.09 9.59
CA ARG A 174 10.08 -8.68 9.57
C ARG A 174 8.93 -7.82 10.06
N LEU A 175 9.25 -6.62 10.50
CA LEU A 175 8.29 -5.64 10.99
C LEU A 175 8.75 -4.26 10.56
N ALA A 176 7.80 -3.43 10.16
CA ALA A 176 8.04 -2.04 9.80
C ALA A 176 7.12 -1.13 10.60
N ILE A 177 7.68 -0.06 11.16
CA ILE A 177 6.95 1.01 11.84
C ILE A 177 7.31 2.33 11.18
N ARG A 178 6.29 3.16 10.96
CA ARG A 178 6.43 4.56 10.59
C ARG A 178 5.56 5.42 11.49
N ARG A 179 6.08 6.54 11.99
CA ARG A 179 5.36 7.46 12.88
C ARG A 179 5.32 8.85 12.29
N GLU A 180 4.16 9.48 12.36
CA GLU A 180 3.97 10.88 11.98
C GLU A 180 2.90 11.54 12.84
N HIS A 181 2.90 12.86 12.85
CA HIS A 181 1.83 13.63 13.47
C HIS A 181 0.53 13.47 12.69
N ILE A 182 -0.60 13.38 13.40
CA ILE A 182 -1.95 13.33 12.85
C ILE A 182 -2.87 14.26 13.63
N GLU A 183 -3.71 15.00 12.91
CA GLU A 183 -4.75 15.81 13.52
C GLU A 183 -5.99 14.98 13.82
N GLY A 184 -6.56 15.15 14.99
CA GLY A 184 -7.78 14.47 15.42
C GLY A 184 -7.82 14.20 16.92
N PRO A 185 -8.72 13.32 17.39
CA PRO A 185 -8.80 12.94 18.79
C PRO A 185 -7.49 12.34 19.31
N GLU A 186 -7.02 12.81 20.46
CA GLU A 186 -5.77 12.34 21.07
C GLU A 186 -5.92 11.01 21.82
N GLU A 187 -7.16 10.57 22.06
CA GLU A 187 -7.45 9.32 22.74
C GLU A 187 -6.94 8.13 21.92
N HIS A 188 -6.42 7.12 22.62
CA HIS A 188 -5.95 5.89 22.00
C HIS A 188 -7.03 5.27 21.11
N ASN A 189 -6.64 4.96 19.88
CA ASN A 189 -7.47 4.26 18.89
C ASN A 189 -6.61 3.39 18.01
N GLU A 190 -7.06 2.17 17.77
CA GLU A 190 -6.37 1.25 16.87
C GLU A 190 -7.34 0.59 15.89
N PHE A 191 -6.88 0.41 14.66
CA PHE A 191 -7.63 -0.28 13.62
C PHE A 191 -6.68 -0.83 12.56
N ILE A 192 -7.08 -1.93 11.90
CA ILE A 192 -6.24 -2.58 10.90
C ILE A 192 -6.85 -2.36 9.52
N VAL A 193 -6.05 -1.81 8.61
CA VAL A 193 -6.44 -1.52 7.22
C VAL A 193 -5.84 -2.57 6.29
N PRO A 194 -6.64 -3.26 5.46
CA PRO A 194 -6.13 -4.24 4.51
C PRO A 194 -5.10 -3.64 3.54
N GLY A 195 -4.04 -4.40 3.22
CA GLY A 195 -2.99 -3.98 2.29
C GLY A 195 -3.51 -3.66 0.89
N THR A 196 -4.60 -4.30 0.46
CA THR A 196 -5.25 -3.98 -0.82
C THR A 196 -5.85 -2.58 -0.84
N ALA A 197 -6.46 -2.14 0.27
CA ALA A 197 -6.97 -0.77 0.40
C ALA A 197 -5.82 0.24 0.48
N LEU A 198 -4.77 -0.08 1.25
CA LEU A 198 -3.57 0.78 1.34
C LEU A 198 -2.90 0.98 -0.01
N SER A 199 -2.80 -0.07 -0.83
CA SER A 199 -2.27 0.04 -2.19
C SER A 199 -3.10 0.96 -3.09
N ASP A 200 -4.42 1.02 -2.90
CA ASP A 200 -5.26 1.95 -3.65
C ASP A 200 -5.10 3.38 -3.16
N ILE A 201 -5.05 3.59 -1.84
CA ILE A 201 -4.81 4.90 -1.23
C ILE A 201 -3.43 5.44 -1.67
N GLU A 202 -2.40 4.60 -1.67
CA GLU A 202 -1.06 4.98 -2.14
C GLU A 202 -1.08 5.51 -3.58
N ARG A 203 -1.81 4.83 -4.46
CA ARG A 203 -1.87 5.18 -5.90
C ARG A 203 -2.64 6.47 -6.18
N ILE A 204 -3.70 6.74 -5.43
CA ILE A 204 -4.51 7.95 -5.64
C ILE A 204 -3.92 9.18 -4.95
N SER A 205 -3.06 8.99 -3.94
CA SER A 205 -2.40 10.08 -3.23
C SER A 205 -1.25 10.67 -4.04
N ALA A 206 -1.16 11.98 -4.09
CA ALA A 206 -0.03 12.70 -4.68
C ALA A 206 1.09 12.86 -3.66
N SER A 207 2.35 12.68 -4.10
CA SER A 207 3.52 12.77 -3.20
C SER A 207 3.81 14.21 -2.75
N ASP A 208 3.55 15.18 -3.64
CA ASP A 208 3.92 16.59 -3.44
C ASP A 208 2.67 17.46 -3.16
N SER A 209 1.58 16.85 -2.70
CA SER A 209 0.35 17.57 -2.38
C SER A 209 0.41 18.18 -0.99
N GLU A 210 -0.06 19.41 -0.87
CA GLU A 210 -0.31 20.06 0.42
C GLU A 210 -1.71 19.72 0.99
N GLU A 211 -2.55 19.03 0.21
CA GLU A 211 -3.89 18.64 0.63
C GLU A 211 -3.87 17.52 1.66
N ASP A 212 -4.87 17.52 2.52
CA ASP A 212 -5.06 16.49 3.53
C ASP A 212 -5.92 15.32 3.02
N THR A 213 -5.63 14.16 3.57
CA THR A 213 -6.51 13.00 3.56
C THR A 213 -7.33 12.99 4.83
N ASN A 214 -8.67 12.94 4.69
CA ASN A 214 -9.56 12.74 5.83
C ASN A 214 -9.80 11.24 6.02
N ILE A 215 -9.59 10.77 7.25
CA ILE A 215 -9.77 9.37 7.64
C ILE A 215 -10.97 9.30 8.60
N PHE A 216 -12.01 8.57 8.23
CA PHE A 216 -13.15 8.32 9.11
C PHE A 216 -13.15 6.87 9.55
N VAL A 217 -13.18 6.65 10.86
CA VAL A 217 -13.09 5.32 11.46
C VAL A 217 -14.42 4.96 12.10
N GLY A 218 -15.14 4.04 11.49
CA GLY A 218 -16.36 3.43 12.01
C GLY A 218 -16.11 2.10 12.71
N ALA A 219 -17.18 1.44 13.15
CA ALA A 219 -17.10 0.17 13.88
C ALA A 219 -16.44 -0.94 13.02
N ASN A 220 -16.91 -1.13 11.78
CA ASN A 220 -16.48 -2.22 10.90
C ASN A 220 -15.73 -1.73 9.65
N HIS A 221 -15.83 -0.44 9.34
CA HIS A 221 -15.27 0.15 8.13
C HIS A 221 -14.42 1.36 8.46
N VAL A 222 -13.50 1.65 7.57
CA VAL A 222 -12.72 2.89 7.55
C VAL A 222 -12.81 3.50 6.16
N SER A 223 -12.88 4.82 6.08
CA SER A 223 -12.83 5.52 4.80
C SER A 223 -11.71 6.55 4.76
N PHE A 224 -11.14 6.71 3.58
CA PHE A 224 -10.09 7.68 3.27
C PHE A 224 -10.60 8.56 2.13
N THR A 225 -10.66 9.85 2.38
CA THR A 225 -11.04 10.85 1.37
C THR A 225 -9.79 11.58 0.90
N VAL A 226 -9.47 11.39 -0.38
CA VAL A 226 -8.32 12.00 -1.07
C VAL A 226 -8.87 12.83 -2.23
N GLY A 227 -8.90 14.14 -2.08
CA GLY A 227 -9.56 15.03 -3.04
C GLY A 227 -11.03 14.64 -3.27
N SER A 228 -11.41 14.36 -4.51
CA SER A 228 -12.77 13.93 -4.89
C SER A 228 -12.99 12.42 -4.81
N THR A 229 -11.97 11.65 -4.41
CA THR A 229 -12.01 10.18 -4.37
C THR A 229 -12.12 9.68 -2.92
N VAL A 230 -13.01 8.73 -2.70
CA VAL A 230 -13.18 8.08 -1.39
C VAL A 230 -12.95 6.59 -1.54
N VAL A 231 -12.06 6.06 -0.71
CA VAL A 231 -11.83 4.63 -0.54
C VAL A 231 -12.47 4.19 0.77
N ILE A 232 -13.41 3.27 0.70
CA ILE A 232 -14.05 2.65 1.87
C ILE A 232 -13.53 1.21 1.95
N SER A 233 -13.10 0.79 3.13
CA SER A 233 -12.63 -0.58 3.34
C SER A 233 -13.19 -1.16 4.63
N ARG A 234 -13.54 -2.44 4.58
CA ARG A 234 -13.77 -3.19 5.81
C ARG A 234 -12.44 -3.32 6.56
N ARG A 235 -12.48 -3.11 7.86
CA ARG A 235 -11.34 -3.29 8.76
C ARG A 235 -11.05 -4.78 8.93
N LEU A 236 -9.78 -5.15 9.14
CA LEU A 236 -9.45 -6.50 9.58
C LEU A 236 -9.73 -6.61 11.09
N GLU A 237 -10.38 -7.70 11.48
CA GLU A 237 -10.75 -7.98 12.87
C GLU A 237 -9.75 -8.97 13.49
N GLY A 238 -9.40 -8.76 14.76
CA GLY A 238 -8.53 -9.63 15.55
C GLY A 238 -7.40 -8.86 16.23
N ASP A 239 -6.67 -9.56 17.09
CA ASP A 239 -5.57 -8.99 17.88
C ASP A 239 -4.31 -8.88 17.01
N PHE A 240 -3.77 -7.68 16.89
CA PHE A 240 -2.46 -7.47 16.27
C PHE A 240 -1.33 -7.80 17.24
N LEU A 241 -0.15 -8.12 16.71
CA LEU A 241 1.04 -8.38 17.52
C LEU A 241 1.34 -7.19 18.44
N ASN A 242 1.61 -7.47 19.72
CA ASN A 242 2.22 -6.45 20.57
C ASN A 242 3.66 -6.19 20.12
N TYR A 243 3.79 -5.34 19.12
CA TYR A 243 5.05 -5.06 18.44
C TYR A 243 6.08 -4.38 19.35
N ARG A 244 5.61 -3.63 20.38
CA ARG A 244 6.50 -2.99 21.34
C ARG A 244 7.29 -4.03 22.15
N LYS A 245 6.64 -5.14 22.56
CA LYS A 245 7.30 -6.23 23.27
C LYS A 245 8.19 -7.10 22.38
N ALA A 246 7.96 -7.08 21.06
CA ALA A 246 8.74 -7.88 20.11
C ALA A 246 10.10 -7.24 19.77
N MET A 247 10.28 -5.95 20.03
CA MET A 247 11.51 -5.23 19.76
C MET A 247 12.42 -5.14 20.99
N PRO A 248 13.74 -5.37 20.83
CA PRO A 248 14.72 -5.05 21.85
C PRO A 248 14.77 -3.53 22.12
N ASP A 249 14.95 -3.16 23.38
CA ASP A 249 15.08 -1.76 23.79
C ASP A 249 16.54 -1.31 23.88
N THR A 250 17.49 -2.25 23.94
CA THR A 250 18.92 -1.95 24.09
C THR A 250 19.76 -2.76 23.10
N PHE A 251 20.84 -2.16 22.61
CA PHE A 251 21.73 -2.76 21.63
C PHE A 251 23.19 -2.62 22.08
N LYS A 252 23.98 -3.65 21.78
CA LYS A 252 25.42 -3.69 22.08
C LYS A 252 26.27 -3.14 20.95
N ILE A 253 25.77 -3.29 19.73
CA ILE A 253 26.49 -2.97 18.50
C ILE A 253 25.64 -2.02 17.68
N HIS A 254 26.24 -0.94 17.24
CA HIS A 254 25.68 0.08 16.35
C HIS A 254 26.60 0.22 15.15
N ILE A 255 26.05 0.00 13.96
CA ILE A 255 26.79 0.09 12.70
C ILE A 255 26.09 1.08 11.78
N LYS A 256 26.73 2.22 11.56
CA LYS A 256 26.24 3.24 10.63
C LYS A 256 26.69 2.89 9.21
N VAL A 257 25.75 2.93 8.27
CA VAL A 257 26.00 2.56 6.89
C VAL A 257 25.22 3.40 5.91
N GLY A 258 25.81 3.69 4.76
CA GLY A 258 25.13 4.29 3.63
C GLY A 258 24.09 3.34 3.04
N ARG A 259 22.80 3.72 3.12
CA ARG A 259 21.67 2.90 2.64
C ARG A 259 21.85 2.42 1.19
N GLY A 260 22.21 3.35 0.29
CA GLY A 260 22.36 3.06 -1.14
C GLY A 260 23.55 2.14 -1.44
N GLU A 261 24.61 2.22 -0.65
CA GLU A 261 25.80 1.35 -0.78
C GLU A 261 25.47 -0.08 -0.31
N LEU A 262 24.92 -0.21 0.90
CA LEU A 262 24.52 -1.52 1.43
C LEU A 262 23.50 -2.20 0.52
N LEU A 263 22.50 -1.46 0.00
CA LEU A 263 21.51 -2.00 -0.94
C LEU A 263 22.19 -2.58 -2.18
N LYS A 264 23.14 -1.86 -2.80
CA LYS A 264 23.87 -2.35 -3.99
C LYS A 264 24.71 -3.59 -3.69
N VAL A 265 25.36 -3.65 -2.53
CA VAL A 265 26.15 -4.80 -2.09
C VAL A 265 25.25 -6.03 -1.91
N VAL A 266 24.16 -5.88 -1.15
CA VAL A 266 23.20 -6.98 -0.93
C VAL A 266 22.56 -7.45 -2.24
N ASP A 267 22.18 -6.53 -3.13
CA ASP A 267 21.60 -6.84 -4.44
C ASP A 267 22.56 -7.70 -5.29
N ARG A 268 23.86 -7.33 -5.34
CA ARG A 268 24.88 -8.09 -6.07
C ARG A 268 25.10 -9.51 -5.50
N VAL A 269 25.24 -9.64 -4.19
CA VAL A 269 25.47 -10.98 -3.60
C VAL A 269 24.22 -11.85 -3.62
N ALA A 270 23.04 -11.25 -3.66
CA ALA A 270 21.78 -11.98 -3.74
C ALA A 270 21.45 -12.53 -5.13
N LEU A 271 22.16 -12.11 -6.20
CA LEU A 271 21.92 -12.57 -7.58
C LEU A 271 22.01 -14.09 -7.75
N ILE A 272 22.80 -14.77 -6.93
CA ILE A 272 22.96 -16.22 -6.98
C ILE A 272 21.97 -17.00 -6.11
N ILE A 273 21.04 -16.31 -5.44
CA ILE A 273 20.04 -16.95 -4.56
C ILE A 273 18.89 -17.47 -5.43
N ASP A 274 18.63 -18.77 -5.34
CA ASP A 274 17.42 -19.37 -5.89
C ASP A 274 16.25 -19.16 -4.93
N GLU A 275 15.10 -18.73 -5.44
CA GLU A 275 13.88 -18.52 -4.65
C GLU A 275 13.41 -19.78 -3.91
N LYS A 276 13.74 -20.98 -4.43
CA LYS A 276 13.38 -22.27 -3.79
C LYS A 276 14.26 -22.60 -2.59
N THR A 277 15.55 -22.31 -2.68
CA THR A 277 16.53 -22.68 -1.64
C THR A 277 16.61 -21.65 -0.53
N LYS A 278 16.25 -20.39 -0.82
CA LYS A 278 16.24 -19.27 0.14
C LYS A 278 17.53 -19.16 0.95
N ASN A 279 18.69 -19.34 0.28
CA ASN A 279 19.99 -19.22 0.93
C ASN A 279 20.12 -17.84 1.59
N PRO A 280 20.69 -17.77 2.81
CA PRO A 280 20.89 -16.51 3.48
C PRO A 280 22.02 -15.69 2.87
N VAL A 281 21.89 -14.38 2.89
CA VAL A 281 23.03 -13.47 2.81
C VAL A 281 23.67 -13.46 4.20
N ARG A 282 24.92 -13.88 4.30
CA ARG A 282 25.74 -13.79 5.52
C ARG A 282 26.37 -12.43 5.56
N MET A 283 26.20 -11.72 6.66
CA MET A 283 26.84 -10.44 6.92
C MET A 283 27.74 -10.57 8.13
N THR A 284 29.05 -10.29 7.94
CA THR A 284 30.03 -10.24 9.03
C THR A 284 30.36 -8.78 9.31
N PHE A 285 30.02 -8.34 10.51
CA PHE A 285 30.20 -6.96 10.95
C PHE A 285 31.58 -6.82 11.58
N ASN A 286 32.50 -6.19 10.87
CA ASN A 286 33.88 -5.96 11.28
C ASN A 286 34.11 -4.51 11.74
N ASP A 287 35.36 -4.13 11.94
CA ASP A 287 35.76 -2.75 12.22
C ASP A 287 35.68 -1.93 10.93
N ASN A 288 34.72 -1.00 10.85
CA ASN A 288 34.46 -0.08 9.75
C ASN A 288 34.08 -0.70 8.39
N PHE A 289 33.70 -1.98 8.35
CA PHE A 289 33.15 -2.59 7.14
C PHE A 289 32.28 -3.81 7.44
N ILE A 290 31.44 -4.17 6.46
CA ILE A 290 30.55 -5.34 6.50
C ILE A 290 30.90 -6.23 5.32
N ASP A 291 31.36 -7.47 5.59
CA ASP A 291 31.49 -8.51 4.56
C ASP A 291 30.13 -9.12 4.30
N CYS A 292 29.73 -9.17 3.04
CA CYS A 292 28.49 -9.80 2.59
C CYS A 292 28.84 -11.01 1.72
N LEU A 293 28.34 -12.18 2.12
CA LEU A 293 28.61 -13.45 1.47
C LEU A 293 27.33 -14.23 1.20
N CYS A 294 27.19 -14.77 0.01
CA CYS A 294 26.17 -15.76 -0.31
C CYS A 294 26.81 -17.03 -0.89
N ASN A 295 26.46 -18.19 -0.33
CA ASN A 295 26.87 -19.50 -0.81
C ASN A 295 25.64 -20.29 -1.26
N THR A 296 25.67 -20.79 -2.49
CA THR A 296 24.60 -21.59 -3.06
C THR A 296 25.20 -22.79 -3.83
N PRO A 297 24.44 -23.81 -4.21
CA PRO A 297 24.93 -24.89 -5.04
C PRO A 297 25.50 -24.47 -6.39
N ILE A 298 25.10 -23.30 -6.91
CA ILE A 298 25.56 -22.78 -8.20
C ILE A 298 26.81 -21.91 -8.11
N GLY A 299 27.22 -21.50 -6.89
CA GLY A 299 28.42 -20.70 -6.72
C GLY A 299 28.43 -19.87 -5.44
N LYS A 300 29.44 -19.01 -5.34
CA LYS A 300 29.73 -18.11 -4.23
C LYS A 300 29.76 -16.67 -4.75
N ALA A 301 29.15 -15.73 -4.03
CA ALA A 301 29.27 -14.30 -4.26
C ALA A 301 29.73 -13.61 -2.98
N GLU A 302 30.70 -12.72 -3.10
CA GLU A 302 31.26 -11.92 -1.99
C GLU A 302 31.34 -10.46 -2.40
N ASP A 303 31.05 -9.57 -1.46
CA ASP A 303 31.21 -8.13 -1.62
C ASP A 303 31.36 -7.46 -0.25
N VAL A 304 31.87 -6.23 -0.24
CA VAL A 304 32.15 -5.48 0.98
C VAL A 304 31.44 -4.14 0.95
N CYS A 305 30.82 -3.77 2.06
CA CYS A 305 30.20 -2.46 2.28
C CYS A 305 30.98 -1.72 3.35
N PHE A 306 31.39 -0.48 3.08
CA PHE A 306 31.96 0.40 4.10
C PHE A 306 30.89 0.81 5.12
N ALA A 307 31.27 0.88 6.38
CA ALA A 307 30.41 1.22 7.49
C ALA A 307 31.22 1.91 8.59
N GLU A 308 30.57 2.58 9.52
CA GLU A 308 31.20 3.13 10.71
C GLU A 308 30.75 2.34 11.93
N GLY A 309 31.70 1.91 12.74
CA GLY A 309 31.45 1.13 13.95
C GLY A 309 32.21 -0.20 13.98
N ASN A 310 32.14 -0.89 15.11
CA ASN A 310 32.79 -2.18 15.28
C ASN A 310 31.76 -3.24 15.70
N GLY A 311 31.64 -4.27 14.90
CA GLY A 311 30.74 -5.40 15.15
C GLY A 311 31.42 -6.63 15.78
N ASP A 312 32.71 -6.53 16.15
CA ASP A 312 33.51 -7.60 16.77
C ASP A 312 33.48 -8.91 15.98
N GLY A 313 33.36 -8.85 14.65
CA GLY A 313 33.25 -10.02 13.78
C GLY A 313 31.93 -10.77 13.90
N LEU A 314 30.88 -10.15 14.43
CA LEU A 314 29.56 -10.76 14.53
C LEU A 314 29.03 -11.19 13.16
N GLU A 315 28.77 -12.48 12.99
CA GLU A 315 28.21 -13.05 11.75
C GLU A 315 26.71 -13.33 11.91
N ILE A 316 25.88 -12.77 11.01
CA ILE A 316 24.43 -12.96 10.99
C ILE A 316 23.98 -13.32 9.57
N GLY A 317 23.06 -14.29 9.45
CA GLY A 317 22.38 -14.59 8.20
C GLY A 317 21.06 -13.85 8.07
N PHE A 318 20.79 -13.28 6.91
CA PHE A 318 19.51 -12.60 6.63
C PHE A 318 18.88 -13.12 5.33
N ASN A 319 17.57 -13.02 5.24
CA ASN A 319 16.88 -13.13 3.96
C ASN A 319 17.21 -11.88 3.11
N GLY A 320 17.92 -12.09 2.00
CA GLY A 320 18.37 -10.99 1.14
C GLY A 320 17.20 -10.13 0.62
N LYS A 321 16.06 -10.74 0.28
CA LYS A 321 14.87 -10.02 -0.16
C LYS A 321 14.33 -9.12 0.96
N TYR A 322 14.20 -9.63 2.19
CA TYR A 322 13.69 -8.85 3.32
C TYR A 322 14.58 -7.67 3.66
N LEU A 323 15.90 -7.88 3.59
CA LEU A 323 16.87 -6.81 3.80
C LEU A 323 16.77 -5.75 2.69
N MET A 324 16.72 -6.16 1.42
CA MET A 324 16.57 -5.23 0.29
C MET A 324 15.26 -4.45 0.35
N ASP A 325 14.14 -5.09 0.70
CA ASP A 325 12.85 -4.42 0.82
C ASP A 325 12.88 -3.33 1.89
N ALA A 326 13.48 -3.61 3.06
CA ALA A 326 13.64 -2.62 4.14
C ALA A 326 14.57 -1.47 3.72
N LEU A 327 15.71 -1.77 3.07
CA LEU A 327 16.64 -0.75 2.58
C LEU A 327 16.02 0.13 1.49
N LYS A 328 15.20 -0.44 0.59
CA LYS A 328 14.48 0.34 -0.43
C LYS A 328 13.41 1.26 0.19
N ALA A 329 12.75 0.79 1.24
CA ALA A 329 11.69 1.53 1.90
C ALA A 329 12.21 2.63 2.85
N ALA A 330 13.43 2.49 3.37
CA ALA A 330 14.00 3.45 4.31
C ALA A 330 14.16 4.85 3.67
N PRO A 331 13.64 5.93 4.31
CA PRO A 331 13.66 7.27 3.74
C PRO A 331 15.01 8.01 3.95
N ALA A 332 15.88 7.49 4.83
CA ALA A 332 17.16 8.09 5.16
C ALA A 332 18.29 7.54 4.29
N ASP A 333 19.28 8.36 3.97
CA ASP A 333 20.46 7.95 3.21
C ASP A 333 21.49 7.22 4.08
N GLU A 334 21.52 7.53 5.37
CA GLU A 334 22.35 6.86 6.37
C GLU A 334 21.46 6.15 7.39
N LEU A 335 21.83 4.91 7.71
CA LEU A 335 21.09 4.04 8.61
C LEU A 335 21.97 3.52 9.74
N ASP A 336 21.41 3.37 10.92
CA ASP A 336 22.03 2.67 12.04
C ASP A 336 21.45 1.25 12.13
N LEU A 337 22.32 0.24 11.97
CA LEU A 337 22.02 -1.17 12.15
C LEU A 337 22.32 -1.55 13.61
N CYS A 338 21.27 -1.71 14.40
CA CYS A 338 21.35 -2.01 15.82
C CYS A 338 21.28 -3.52 16.06
N LEU A 339 22.31 -4.09 16.68
CA LEU A 339 22.52 -5.54 16.80
C LEU A 339 22.85 -5.95 18.23
N ASN A 340 22.56 -7.22 18.58
CA ASN A 340 22.94 -7.81 19.87
C ASN A 340 23.68 -9.14 19.75
N SER A 341 23.20 -10.04 18.90
CA SER A 341 23.77 -11.38 18.69
C SER A 341 23.30 -11.94 17.34
N ASN A 342 23.88 -13.08 16.94
CA ASN A 342 23.50 -13.77 15.70
C ASN A 342 22.10 -14.43 15.72
N THR A 343 21.42 -14.43 16.85
CA THR A 343 20.05 -14.95 17.03
C THR A 343 19.04 -13.87 17.38
N SER A 344 19.50 -12.63 17.61
CA SER A 344 18.66 -11.48 17.90
C SER A 344 18.28 -10.75 16.60
N PRO A 345 17.12 -10.08 16.56
CA PRO A 345 16.74 -9.26 15.41
C PRO A 345 17.76 -8.16 15.11
N CYS A 346 17.94 -7.85 13.83
CA CYS A 346 18.55 -6.58 13.40
C CYS A 346 17.46 -5.51 13.40
N ILE A 347 17.72 -4.37 14.05
CA ILE A 347 16.86 -3.21 14.00
C ILE A 347 17.54 -2.12 13.16
N ILE A 348 16.80 -1.57 12.19
CA ILE A 348 17.26 -0.52 11.29
C ILE A 348 16.53 0.77 11.68
N VAL A 349 17.28 1.81 12.01
CA VAL A 349 16.76 3.13 12.41
C VAL A 349 17.50 4.26 11.69
N PRO A 350 16.96 5.49 11.69
CA PRO A 350 17.68 6.65 11.18
C PRO A 350 18.85 7.03 12.09
N CYS A 351 19.92 7.59 11.50
CA CYS A 351 21.09 8.07 12.26
C CYS A 351 20.88 9.40 12.98
N ASP A 352 19.78 10.12 12.71
CA ASP A 352 19.46 11.43 13.31
C ASP A 352 18.89 11.34 14.74
N GLY A 353 18.74 10.12 15.27
CA GLY A 353 18.20 9.86 16.60
C GLY A 353 16.67 9.99 16.69
N SER A 354 15.98 10.27 15.59
CA SER A 354 14.52 10.27 15.55
C SER A 354 13.96 8.83 15.61
N ASP A 355 12.71 8.68 16.04
CA ASP A 355 11.99 7.40 15.97
C ASP A 355 10.94 7.36 14.86
N LYS A 356 11.14 8.18 13.82
CA LYS A 356 10.22 8.32 12.69
C LYS A 356 9.96 7.00 11.99
N PHE A 357 10.98 6.17 11.81
CA PHE A 357 10.80 4.81 11.33
C PHE A 357 11.69 3.82 12.10
N LYS A 358 11.24 2.58 12.13
CA LYS A 358 11.98 1.48 12.73
C LYS A 358 11.62 0.19 12.00
N TYR A 359 12.62 -0.50 11.46
CA TYR A 359 12.44 -1.79 10.81
C TYR A 359 13.13 -2.88 11.60
N MET A 360 12.50 -4.03 11.71
CA MET A 360 13.06 -5.22 12.34
C MET A 360 13.14 -6.35 11.31
N ILE A 361 14.28 -7.04 11.26
CA ILE A 361 14.47 -8.22 10.42
C ILE A 361 15.01 -9.35 11.30
N LEU A 362 14.29 -10.47 11.32
CA LEU A 362 14.74 -11.67 12.05
C LEU A 362 15.91 -12.34 11.32
N PRO A 363 16.93 -12.83 12.06
CA PRO A 363 18.01 -13.55 11.48
C PRO A 363 17.60 -14.95 11.03
N ILE A 364 18.32 -15.49 10.03
CA ILE A 364 18.27 -16.89 9.63
C ILE A 364 19.42 -17.61 10.33
N ARG A 365 19.13 -18.74 10.98
CA ARG A 365 20.18 -19.57 11.58
C ARG A 365 21.13 -20.08 10.51
N LEU A 366 22.40 -19.74 10.63
CA LEU A 366 23.45 -20.27 9.78
C LEU A 366 23.73 -21.70 10.23
N ARG A 367 23.79 -22.64 9.28
CA ARG A 367 24.27 -23.98 9.54
C ARG A 367 25.80 -23.91 9.54
N SER A 368 26.42 -24.36 10.60
CA SER A 368 27.88 -24.59 10.72
C SER A 368 28.38 -25.60 9.70
#